data_55b3c25bf5bd849772d13a8a1ba48e88
#
_entry.id   55b3c25bf5bd849772d13a8a1ba48e88
#
_cell.length_a   1.000
_cell.length_b   1.000
_cell.length_c   1.000
_cell.angle_alpha   90.00
_cell.angle_beta   90.00
_cell.angle_gamma   90.00
#
_symmetry.space_group_name_H-M   'P 1'
#
loop_
_entity.id
_entity.type
_entity.pdbx_description
1 polymer ?
#
loop_
_entity_poly.entity_id
_entity_poly.type
_entity_poly.pdbx_seq_one_letter_code
_entity_poly.pdbx_strand_id
1 'polypeptide(L)'
;VHAAYADTIQSEGYPYPKYRCGRGTGFSVLEEPQIVVGNKTVLKPGMVLVVDGGSSAKDFRGQVGDSFIITKDGYEQITHHSKEIKDLII
;
A
#
# COMPACT_ATOMS: atom_id res chain seq x y z
N VAL A 1 5.53 0.45 -7.82
CA VAL A 1 4.51 0.03 -6.84
C VAL A 1 3.31 0.97 -6.85
N HIS A 2 3.54 2.29 -6.70
CA HIS A 2 2.44 3.25 -6.66
C HIS A 2 1.56 3.18 -7.92
N ALA A 3 2.15 3.08 -9.10
CA ALA A 3 1.40 3.05 -10.35
C ALA A 3 0.46 1.84 -10.42
N ALA A 4 0.90 0.67 -9.96
CA ALA A 4 0.07 -0.53 -9.98
C ALA A 4 -1.21 -0.34 -9.15
N TYR A 5 -1.07 0.24 -7.96
CA TYR A 5 -2.20 0.58 -7.10
C TYR A 5 -3.09 1.64 -7.75
N ALA A 6 -2.48 2.73 -8.20
CA ALA A 6 -3.21 3.87 -8.74
C ALA A 6 -3.97 3.52 -10.02
N ASP A 7 -3.36 2.74 -10.90
CA ASP A 7 -4.00 2.31 -12.14
C ASP A 7 -5.19 1.39 -11.85
N THR A 8 -5.08 0.52 -10.84
CA THR A 8 -6.18 -0.34 -10.42
C THR A 8 -7.36 0.49 -9.91
N ILE A 9 -7.09 1.48 -9.05
CA ILE A 9 -8.13 2.36 -8.52
C ILE A 9 -8.82 3.11 -9.66
N GLN A 10 -8.06 3.66 -10.59
CA GLN A 10 -8.62 4.40 -11.72
C GLN A 10 -9.45 3.50 -12.64
N SER A 11 -9.02 2.26 -12.86
CA SER A 11 -9.76 1.31 -13.70
C SER A 11 -11.15 0.96 -13.15
N GLU A 12 -11.34 1.11 -11.84
CA GLU A 12 -12.62 0.85 -11.19
C GLU A 12 -13.50 2.12 -11.12
N GLY A 13 -13.12 3.19 -11.79
CA GLY A 13 -13.91 4.40 -11.89
C GLY A 13 -13.67 5.45 -10.81
N TYR A 14 -12.66 5.27 -9.98
CA TYR A 14 -12.32 6.24 -8.93
C TYR A 14 -11.22 7.19 -9.39
N PRO A 15 -11.10 8.38 -8.76
CA PRO A 15 -10.04 9.31 -9.12
C PRO A 15 -8.64 8.70 -8.91
N TYR A 16 -7.72 9.08 -9.78
CA TYR A 16 -6.32 8.62 -9.68
C TYR A 16 -5.71 9.13 -8.36
N PRO A 17 -5.29 8.23 -7.46
CA PRO A 17 -4.70 8.67 -6.19
C PRO A 17 -3.30 9.21 -6.38
N LYS A 18 -3.05 10.40 -5.87
CA LYS A 18 -1.75 11.10 -6.02
C LYS A 18 -0.92 11.06 -4.74
N TYR A 19 -1.48 10.58 -3.65
CA TYR A 19 -0.80 10.54 -2.37
C TYR A 19 -0.07 9.21 -2.17
N ARG A 20 0.73 9.18 -1.13
CA ARG A 20 1.50 8.01 -0.76
C ARG A 20 0.60 6.80 -0.51
N CYS A 21 1.02 5.63 -0.99
CA CYS A 21 0.32 4.38 -0.71
C CYS A 21 1.17 3.40 0.10
N GLY A 22 2.22 3.87 0.75
CA GLY A 22 3.05 3.02 1.59
C GLY A 22 4.38 3.66 1.94
N ARG A 23 5.14 2.94 2.73
CA ARG A 23 6.44 3.41 3.23
C ARG A 23 7.26 2.26 3.77
N GLY A 24 8.56 2.52 3.93
CA GLY A 24 9.41 1.69 4.76
C GLY A 24 9.02 1.83 6.23
N THR A 25 9.28 0.81 6.98
CA THR A 25 9.05 0.80 8.42
C THR A 25 10.17 0.06 9.13
N GLY A 26 10.42 0.40 10.38
CA GLY A 26 11.46 -0.19 11.21
C GLY A 26 11.42 0.44 12.58
N PHE A 27 12.44 1.25 12.92
CA PHE A 27 12.43 2.00 14.17
C PHE A 27 11.30 3.03 14.21
N SER A 28 11.01 3.66 13.07
CA SER A 28 9.99 4.69 12.97
C SER A 28 8.76 4.15 12.27
N VAL A 29 7.62 4.76 12.54
CA VAL A 29 6.37 4.48 11.84
C VAL A 29 6.52 4.83 10.36
N LEU A 30 7.33 5.83 10.04
CA LEU A 30 7.54 6.25 8.67
C LEU A 30 9.04 6.34 8.39
N GLU A 31 9.53 5.49 7.49
CA GLU A 31 10.91 5.48 7.02
C GLU A 31 10.93 5.44 5.49
N GLU A 32 12.10 5.72 4.93
CA GLU A 32 12.29 5.58 3.49
C GLU A 32 12.38 4.09 3.09
N PRO A 33 11.97 3.71 1.90
CA PRO A 33 11.41 4.59 0.87
C PRO A 33 9.92 4.87 1.09
N GLN A 34 9.46 6.05 0.63
CA GLN A 34 8.04 6.32 0.55
C GLN A 34 7.51 5.87 -0.82
N ILE A 35 6.38 5.20 -0.83
CA ILE A 35 5.76 4.72 -2.07
C ILE A 35 4.85 5.83 -2.58
N VAL A 36 5.44 6.71 -3.38
CA VAL A 36 4.77 7.88 -3.95
C VAL A 36 5.01 7.94 -5.46
N VAL A 37 4.22 8.76 -6.12
CA VAL A 37 4.38 8.99 -7.56
C VAL A 37 5.81 9.48 -7.84
N GLY A 38 6.47 8.84 -8.80
CA GLY A 38 7.79 9.26 -9.25
C GLY A 38 8.96 8.78 -8.42
N ASN A 39 8.75 8.10 -7.30
CA ASN A 39 9.85 7.53 -6.54
C ASN A 39 10.44 6.34 -7.30
N LYS A 40 11.73 6.41 -7.62
CA LYS A 40 12.44 5.39 -8.40
C LYS A 40 13.38 4.54 -7.55
N THR A 41 13.23 4.57 -6.24
CA THR A 41 14.02 3.73 -5.34
C THR A 41 13.82 2.26 -5.69
N VAL A 42 14.92 1.54 -5.86
CA VAL A 42 14.90 0.10 -6.13
C VAL A 42 14.70 -0.64 -4.82
N LEU A 43 13.69 -1.49 -4.77
CA LEU A 43 13.44 -2.33 -3.59
C LEU A 43 14.52 -3.41 -3.49
N LYS A 44 15.04 -3.61 -2.29
CA LYS A 44 16.09 -4.58 -2.01
C LYS A 44 15.62 -5.61 -1.00
N PRO A 45 16.10 -6.85 -1.09
CA PRO A 45 15.77 -7.87 -0.10
C PRO A 45 16.08 -7.39 1.33
N GLY A 46 15.20 -7.72 2.26
CA GLY A 46 15.31 -7.29 3.65
C GLY A 46 14.57 -6.01 3.98
N MET A 47 14.13 -5.24 2.99
CA MET A 47 13.29 -4.07 3.26
C MET A 47 11.92 -4.52 3.78
N VAL A 48 11.44 -3.84 4.80
CA VAL A 48 10.09 -4.04 5.33
C VAL A 48 9.25 -2.84 4.93
N LEU A 49 8.15 -3.09 4.24
CA LEU A 49 7.28 -2.05 3.72
C LEU A 49 5.87 -2.24 4.25
N VAL A 50 5.21 -1.14 4.54
CA VAL A 50 3.76 -1.12 4.68
C VAL A 50 3.19 -0.58 3.39
N VAL A 51 2.28 -1.33 2.78
CA VAL A 51 1.57 -0.90 1.57
C VAL A 51 0.12 -0.70 1.96
N ASP A 52 -0.33 0.53 1.93
CA ASP A 52 -1.68 0.90 2.34
C ASP A 52 -2.27 1.84 1.29
N GLY A 53 -3.27 1.35 0.59
CA GLY A 53 -3.94 2.12 -0.43
C GLY A 53 -5.40 2.35 -0.09
N GLY A 54 -5.92 3.44 -0.59
CA GLY A 54 -7.32 3.76 -0.39
C GLY A 54 -7.93 4.38 -1.62
N SER A 55 -9.24 4.41 -1.62
CA SER A 55 -10.00 5.18 -2.59
C SER A 55 -11.13 5.89 -1.87
N SER A 56 -11.57 6.99 -2.44
CA SER A 56 -12.65 7.76 -1.84
C SER A 56 -13.70 8.10 -2.88
N ALA A 57 -14.94 8.09 -2.43
CA ALA A 57 -16.06 8.61 -3.18
C ALA A 57 -16.56 9.86 -2.45
N LYS A 58 -17.68 10.43 -2.93
CA LYS A 58 -18.20 11.68 -2.38
C LYS A 58 -18.46 11.60 -0.87
N ASP A 59 -18.99 10.46 -0.41
CA ASP A 59 -19.49 10.32 0.95
C ASP A 59 -18.71 9.33 1.81
N PHE A 60 -17.67 8.68 1.26
CA PHE A 60 -16.92 7.69 2.04
C PHE A 60 -15.52 7.51 1.50
N ARG A 61 -14.69 6.90 2.33
CA ARG A 61 -13.34 6.47 1.96
C ARG A 61 -13.09 5.08 2.51
N GLY A 62 -12.51 4.20 1.66
CA GLY A 62 -12.02 2.90 2.09
C GLY A 62 -10.51 2.84 1.99
N GLN A 63 -9.88 2.16 2.93
CA GLN A 63 -8.43 1.97 2.93
C GLN A 63 -8.11 0.59 3.49
N VAL A 64 -7.17 -0.09 2.83
CA VAL A 64 -6.65 -1.37 3.32
C VAL A 64 -5.13 -1.33 3.24
N GLY A 65 -4.48 -2.08 4.09
CA GLY A 65 -3.03 -2.13 4.09
C GLY A 65 -2.49 -3.37 4.78
N ASP A 66 -1.29 -3.75 4.39
CA ASP A 66 -0.56 -4.86 4.97
C ASP A 66 0.94 -4.55 4.99
N SER A 67 1.65 -5.33 5.78
CA SER A 67 3.10 -5.25 5.86
C SER A 67 3.74 -6.41 5.10
N PHE A 68 4.85 -6.11 4.43
CA PHE A 68 5.54 -7.05 3.56
C PHE A 68 7.04 -6.97 3.80
N ILE A 69 7.72 -8.12 3.69
CA ILE A 69 9.18 -8.19 3.62
C ILE A 69 9.55 -8.42 2.16
N ILE A 70 10.44 -7.60 1.63
CA ILE A 70 10.96 -7.81 0.28
C ILE A 70 11.97 -8.94 0.33
N THR A 71 11.78 -9.94 -0.53
CA THR A 71 12.67 -11.08 -0.65
C THR A 71 13.46 -11.00 -1.95
N LYS A 72 14.41 -11.91 -2.12
CA LYS A 72 15.22 -11.98 -3.33
C LYS A 72 14.38 -12.14 -4.60
N ASP A 73 13.30 -12.90 -4.52
CA ASP A 73 12.46 -13.24 -5.67
C ASP A 73 11.07 -12.60 -5.66
N GLY A 74 10.76 -11.78 -4.67
CA GLY A 74 9.45 -11.16 -4.58
C GLY A 74 9.20 -10.54 -3.20
N TYR A 75 8.18 -11.04 -2.53
CA TYR A 75 7.83 -10.51 -1.21
C TYR A 75 7.18 -11.60 -0.35
N GLU A 76 7.19 -11.36 0.96
CA GLU A 76 6.46 -12.16 1.92
C GLU A 76 5.50 -11.25 2.69
N GLN A 77 4.22 -11.58 2.70
CA GLN A 77 3.23 -10.84 3.45
C GLN A 77 3.29 -11.24 4.93
N ILE A 78 3.36 -10.26 5.82
CA ILE A 78 3.50 -10.49 7.27
C ILE A 78 2.15 -10.43 7.97
N THR A 79 1.26 -9.54 7.53
CA THR A 79 -0.05 -9.33 8.16
C THR A 79 -1.14 -9.99 7.34
N HIS A 80 -2.09 -10.66 8.01
CA HIS A 80 -3.06 -11.52 7.34
C HIS A 80 -4.50 -11.27 7.81
N HIS A 81 -4.81 -10.05 8.23
CA HIS A 81 -6.18 -9.72 8.62
C HIS A 81 -7.11 -9.80 7.41
N SER A 82 -8.33 -10.28 7.63
CA SER A 82 -9.35 -10.33 6.58
C SER A 82 -9.69 -8.94 6.07
N LYS A 83 -9.91 -8.83 4.76
CA LYS A 83 -10.33 -7.60 4.09
C LYS A 83 -11.78 -7.66 3.59
N GLU A 84 -12.47 -8.74 3.94
CA GLU A 84 -13.89 -8.85 3.61
C GLU A 84 -14.71 -7.87 4.43
N ILE A 85 -15.66 -7.19 3.80
CA ILE A 85 -16.47 -6.17 4.48
C ILE A 85 -17.19 -6.76 5.69
N LYS A 86 -17.70 -7.98 5.58
CA LYS A 86 -18.41 -8.66 6.67
C LYS A 86 -17.56 -8.82 7.92
N ASP A 87 -16.23 -8.93 7.77
CA ASP A 87 -15.32 -9.14 8.90
C ASP A 87 -14.79 -7.81 9.46
N LEU A 88 -15.08 -6.68 8.80
CA LEU A 88 -14.65 -5.35 9.20
C LEU A 88 -15.77 -4.56 9.90
N ILE A 89 -16.97 -5.09 9.91
CA ILE A 89 -18.11 -4.46 10.59
C ILE A 89 -18.07 -4.85 12.05
N ILE A 90 -18.12 -3.85 12.91
CA ILE A 90 -18.08 -4.02 14.37
C ILE A 90 -19.50 -4.07 14.94
#